data_07fac606b5e80319c2d7d7880ad17417
#
_entry.id   07fac606b5e80319c2d7d7880ad17417
#
_cell.length_a   1.000
_cell.length_b   1.000
_cell.length_c   1.000
_cell.angle_alpha   90.00
_cell.angle_beta   90.00
_cell.angle_gamma   90.00
#
_symmetry.space_group_name_H-M   'P 1'
#
loop_
_entity.id
_entity.type
_entity.pdbx_description
1 polymer ?
#
loop_
_entity_poly.entity_id
_entity_poly.type
_entity_poly.pdbx_seq_one_letter_code
_entity_poly.pdbx_strand_id
1 'polypeptide(L)'
;HLVSNDLKVPGQGLSYTALLTPQGKYLADFFVLDRGDDLLIDVAQSLAPVLAQRLSMYKLRADVGLEMTELTVSRGLGTAPAGAWVAPRHPELGWRAYGLEAAQDPGIDWDALRVAHCVPETGIELISGEGYILEAGFERLNGVNHRKGCYVGQEVTARMKHKTELRKGLVTVEIEGAAAQGTQITADGRAVGTLYTQAGGRAIAHLRFDKARDRE
;
A
#
# COMPACT_ATOMS: atom_id res chain seq x y z
N HIS A 1 -4.70 17.27 -4.02
CA HIS A 1 -4.76 17.70 -2.60
C HIS A 1 -5.40 16.66 -1.63
N LEU A 2 -5.87 15.50 -2.11
CA LEU A 2 -6.51 14.49 -1.25
C LEU A 2 -5.55 13.37 -0.83
N VAL A 3 -4.61 13.01 -1.68
CA VAL A 3 -3.82 11.78 -1.57
C VAL A 3 -2.35 12.05 -1.27
N SER A 4 -1.66 11.06 -0.70
CA SER A 4 -0.29 11.18 -0.18
C SER A 4 0.79 11.37 -1.24
N ASN A 5 0.54 10.99 -2.49
CA ASN A 5 1.52 11.06 -3.57
C ASN A 5 1.08 12.00 -4.69
N ASP A 6 2.02 12.48 -5.51
CA ASP A 6 1.71 13.13 -6.77
C ASP A 6 1.18 12.09 -7.76
N LEU A 7 0.13 12.47 -8.47
CA LEU A 7 -0.31 11.73 -9.63
C LEU A 7 0.62 12.10 -10.78
N LYS A 8 1.14 11.11 -11.47
CA LYS A 8 2.02 11.33 -12.60
C LYS A 8 1.27 12.00 -13.74
N VAL A 9 2.05 12.70 -14.58
CA VAL A 9 1.52 13.30 -15.80
C VAL A 9 0.93 12.21 -16.71
N PRO A 10 -0.13 12.51 -17.47
CA PRO A 10 -0.76 11.56 -18.40
C PRO A 10 0.25 10.79 -19.24
N GLY A 11 0.08 9.49 -19.36
CA GLY A 11 0.97 8.59 -20.10
C GLY A 11 2.28 8.20 -19.40
N GLN A 12 2.59 8.73 -18.22
CA GLN A 12 3.83 8.42 -17.48
C GLN A 12 3.76 7.20 -16.56
N GLY A 13 2.66 6.46 -16.58
CA GLY A 13 2.52 5.21 -15.84
C GLY A 13 1.62 5.29 -14.62
N LEU A 14 1.64 4.22 -13.85
CA LEU A 14 0.85 4.04 -12.65
C LEU A 14 1.46 4.83 -11.48
N SER A 15 0.63 5.53 -10.71
CA SER A 15 0.99 6.14 -9.43
C SER A 15 0.42 5.32 -8.29
N TYR A 16 1.20 5.04 -7.25
CA TYR A 16 0.73 4.45 -6.00
C TYR A 16 0.54 5.52 -4.94
N THR A 17 -0.54 5.49 -4.20
CA THR A 17 -0.89 6.54 -3.25
C THR A 17 -1.81 6.03 -2.14
N ALA A 18 -2.03 6.85 -1.12
CA ALA A 18 -3.00 6.59 -0.06
C ALA A 18 -3.91 7.79 0.20
N LEU A 19 -5.14 7.48 0.65
CA LEU A 19 -6.04 8.40 1.32
C LEU A 19 -5.90 8.22 2.82
N LEU A 20 -5.82 9.33 3.55
CA LEU A 20 -5.63 9.35 5.00
C LEU A 20 -6.78 10.04 5.71
N THR A 21 -6.92 9.80 7.01
CA THR A 21 -7.72 10.65 7.89
C THR A 21 -7.01 11.99 8.12
N PRO A 22 -7.72 13.03 8.62
CA PRO A 22 -7.07 14.27 9.06
C PRO A 22 -5.98 14.05 10.11
N GLN A 23 -6.08 12.97 10.90
CA GLN A 23 -5.08 12.56 11.91
C GLN A 23 -3.92 11.76 11.32
N GLY A 24 -3.84 11.63 9.97
CA GLY A 24 -2.78 10.92 9.26
C GLY A 24 -2.88 9.40 9.29
N LYS A 25 -3.99 8.83 9.76
CA LYS A 25 -4.21 7.38 9.74
C LYS A 25 -4.54 6.89 8.35
N TYR A 26 -4.04 5.70 8.00
CA TYR A 26 -4.35 5.03 6.76
C TYR A 26 -5.87 4.78 6.62
N LEU A 27 -6.45 5.08 5.46
CA LEU A 27 -7.84 4.73 5.11
C LEU A 27 -7.90 3.76 3.94
N ALA A 28 -7.18 4.04 2.87
CA ALA A 28 -7.10 3.21 1.69
C ALA A 28 -5.81 3.50 0.94
N ASP A 29 -5.25 2.51 0.30
CA ASP A 29 -4.21 2.63 -0.72
C ASP A 29 -4.75 2.18 -2.07
N PHE A 30 -4.24 2.77 -3.12
CA PHE A 30 -4.70 2.49 -4.47
C PHE A 30 -3.68 2.97 -5.51
N PHE A 31 -3.86 2.44 -6.72
CA PHE A 31 -3.15 2.92 -7.88
C PHE A 31 -4.01 3.87 -8.67
N VAL A 32 -3.39 4.85 -9.31
CA VAL A 32 -4.03 5.80 -10.20
C VAL A 32 -3.31 5.78 -11.54
N LEU A 33 -4.08 5.53 -12.59
CA LEU A 33 -3.64 5.65 -13.98
C LEU A 33 -4.36 6.84 -14.61
N ASP A 34 -3.59 7.83 -15.05
CA ASP A 34 -4.12 8.94 -15.85
C ASP A 34 -4.17 8.51 -17.32
N ARG A 35 -5.38 8.48 -17.90
CA ARG A 35 -5.64 8.12 -19.30
C ARG A 35 -5.88 9.33 -20.19
N GLY A 36 -5.74 10.54 -19.62
CA GLY A 36 -5.98 11.80 -20.30
C GLY A 36 -7.40 12.33 -20.06
N ASP A 37 -8.40 11.64 -20.56
CA ASP A 37 -9.81 12.04 -20.42
C ASP A 37 -10.39 11.65 -19.05
N ASP A 38 -9.84 10.62 -18.41
CA ASP A 38 -10.25 10.15 -17.10
C ASP A 38 -9.06 9.59 -16.25
N LEU A 39 -9.35 9.36 -14.98
CA LEU A 39 -8.47 8.68 -14.04
C LEU A 39 -9.05 7.33 -13.67
N LEU A 40 -8.31 6.25 -13.95
CA LEU A 40 -8.65 4.93 -13.45
C LEU A 40 -8.05 4.74 -12.06
N ILE A 41 -8.89 4.34 -11.09
CA ILE A 41 -8.48 4.03 -9.71
C ILE A 41 -8.60 2.51 -9.49
N ASP A 42 -7.46 1.87 -9.18
CA ASP A 42 -7.37 0.46 -8.83
C ASP A 42 -7.16 0.34 -7.32
N VAL A 43 -8.18 -0.13 -6.64
CA VAL A 43 -8.25 -0.27 -5.17
C VAL A 43 -8.74 -1.67 -4.78
N ALA A 44 -8.40 -2.13 -3.59
CA ALA A 44 -8.95 -3.38 -3.05
C ALA A 44 -10.49 -3.32 -3.08
N GLN A 45 -11.13 -4.36 -3.61
CA GLN A 45 -12.58 -4.42 -3.81
C GLN A 45 -13.35 -4.11 -2.51
N SER A 46 -12.85 -4.58 -1.37
CA SER A 46 -13.45 -4.33 -0.05
C SER A 46 -13.47 -2.85 0.34
N LEU A 47 -12.55 -2.03 -0.18
CA LEU A 47 -12.45 -0.60 0.10
C LEU A 47 -13.09 0.28 -0.98
N ALA A 48 -13.44 -0.27 -2.15
CA ALA A 48 -13.95 0.51 -3.27
C ALA A 48 -15.19 1.35 -2.92
N PRO A 49 -16.24 0.82 -2.24
CA PRO A 49 -17.42 1.61 -1.88
C PRO A 49 -17.08 2.76 -0.92
N VAL A 50 -16.24 2.50 0.08
CA VAL A 50 -15.84 3.51 1.06
C VAL A 50 -14.99 4.60 0.42
N LEU A 51 -14.06 4.22 -0.47
CA LEU A 51 -13.24 5.17 -1.21
C LEU A 51 -14.11 6.06 -2.12
N ALA A 52 -15.03 5.47 -2.89
CA ALA A 52 -15.94 6.20 -3.77
C ALA A 52 -16.80 7.20 -2.98
N GLN A 53 -17.35 6.79 -1.84
CA GLN A 53 -18.10 7.67 -0.94
C GLN A 53 -17.24 8.86 -0.46
N ARG A 54 -16.00 8.59 -0.02
CA ARG A 54 -15.08 9.63 0.44
C ARG A 54 -14.71 10.62 -0.66
N LEU A 55 -14.37 10.12 -1.85
CA LEU A 55 -14.05 10.97 -2.99
C LEU A 55 -15.26 11.82 -3.41
N SER A 56 -16.48 11.26 -3.38
CA SER A 56 -17.74 12.00 -3.63
C SER A 56 -17.94 13.14 -2.66
N MET A 57 -17.61 12.98 -1.39
CA MET A 57 -17.68 14.05 -0.39
C MET A 57 -16.65 15.16 -0.65
N TYR A 58 -15.46 14.81 -1.13
CA TYR A 58 -14.38 15.76 -1.37
C TYR A 58 -14.47 16.48 -2.71
N LYS A 59 -15.24 15.98 -3.69
CA LYS A 59 -15.36 16.64 -4.99
C LYS A 59 -16.05 18.02 -4.91
N LEU A 60 -16.86 18.23 -3.86
CA LEU A 60 -17.59 19.49 -3.63
C LEU A 60 -18.33 19.97 -4.90
N ARG A 61 -17.86 21.07 -5.51
CA ARG A 61 -18.43 21.68 -6.72
C ARG A 61 -17.66 21.32 -8.00
N ALA A 62 -16.66 20.43 -7.90
CA ALA A 62 -15.92 20.01 -9.09
C ALA A 62 -16.84 19.19 -10.02
N ASP A 63 -16.76 19.49 -11.30
CA ASP A 63 -17.47 18.72 -12.34
C ASP A 63 -16.72 17.42 -12.64
N VAL A 64 -16.89 16.45 -11.75
CA VAL A 64 -16.23 15.13 -11.81
C VAL A 64 -17.27 14.05 -11.55
N GLY A 65 -17.43 13.10 -12.47
CA GLY A 65 -18.14 11.85 -12.29
C GLY A 65 -17.26 10.82 -11.53
N LEU A 66 -17.90 9.97 -10.73
CA LEU A 66 -17.27 8.81 -10.12
C LEU A 66 -18.12 7.59 -10.45
N GLU A 67 -17.54 6.62 -11.15
CA GLU A 67 -18.24 5.45 -11.63
C GLU A 67 -17.44 4.19 -11.26
N MET A 68 -18.16 3.13 -10.89
CA MET A 68 -17.57 1.80 -10.78
C MET A 68 -17.44 1.20 -12.18
N THR A 69 -16.35 0.51 -12.44
CA THR A 69 -16.09 -0.12 -13.72
C THR A 69 -16.00 -1.63 -13.60
N GLU A 70 -16.35 -2.33 -14.68
CA GLU A 70 -16.21 -3.80 -14.81
C GLU A 70 -14.76 -4.23 -15.21
N LEU A 71 -13.82 -3.30 -15.26
CA LEU A 71 -12.45 -3.63 -15.60
C LEU A 71 -11.84 -4.53 -14.55
N THR A 72 -11.17 -5.57 -15.01
CA THR A 72 -10.38 -6.49 -14.17
C THR A 72 -8.92 -6.11 -14.18
N VAL A 73 -8.21 -6.50 -13.13
CA VAL A 73 -6.77 -6.29 -12.97
C VAL A 73 -6.03 -7.58 -13.27
N SER A 74 -5.16 -7.54 -14.27
CA SER A 74 -4.20 -8.59 -14.55
C SER A 74 -2.83 -8.21 -14.01
N ARG A 75 -2.09 -9.16 -13.47
CA ARG A 75 -0.74 -8.97 -12.95
C ARG A 75 0.19 -10.06 -13.48
N GLY A 76 1.45 -9.73 -13.69
CA GLY A 76 2.45 -10.71 -14.10
C GLY A 76 3.87 -10.24 -13.86
N LEU A 77 4.81 -11.16 -14.03
CA LEU A 77 6.26 -10.92 -13.93
C LEU A 77 6.88 -10.89 -15.33
N GLY A 78 8.16 -10.49 -15.40
CA GLY A 78 8.90 -10.41 -16.64
C GLY A 78 8.48 -9.22 -17.50
N THR A 79 8.58 -9.39 -18.82
CA THR A 79 8.30 -8.31 -19.77
C THR A 79 6.83 -7.93 -19.76
N ALA A 80 6.54 -6.67 -19.52
CA ALA A 80 5.19 -6.15 -19.55
C ALA A 80 4.60 -6.22 -20.97
N PRO A 81 3.40 -6.80 -21.16
CA PRO A 81 2.72 -6.76 -22.45
C PRO A 81 2.30 -5.33 -22.84
N ALA A 82 1.93 -5.15 -24.09
CA ALA A 82 1.41 -3.86 -24.56
C ALA A 82 0.19 -3.45 -23.74
N GLY A 83 0.16 -2.19 -23.29
CA GLY A 83 -0.92 -1.66 -22.44
C GLY A 83 -0.83 -2.04 -20.96
N ALA A 84 0.23 -2.73 -20.54
CA ALA A 84 0.52 -2.97 -19.13
C ALA A 84 1.49 -1.91 -18.58
N TRP A 85 1.43 -1.71 -17.27
CA TRP A 85 2.18 -0.71 -16.53
C TRP A 85 3.05 -1.36 -15.45
N VAL A 86 4.29 -0.92 -15.32
CA VAL A 86 5.19 -1.40 -14.26
C VAL A 86 4.58 -1.10 -12.89
N ALA A 87 4.59 -2.08 -11.99
CA ALA A 87 4.08 -1.94 -10.64
C ALA A 87 4.93 -0.92 -9.85
N PRO A 88 4.38 0.21 -9.40
CA PRO A 88 5.18 1.30 -8.84
C PRO A 88 5.70 1.01 -7.43
N ARG A 89 5.12 0.06 -6.70
CA ARG A 89 5.52 -0.26 -5.32
C ARG A 89 6.91 -0.89 -5.23
N HIS A 90 7.24 -1.79 -6.16
CA HIS A 90 8.53 -2.44 -6.26
C HIS A 90 8.71 -3.08 -7.65
N PRO A 91 9.92 -3.01 -8.27
CA PRO A 91 10.16 -3.58 -9.61
C PRO A 91 9.87 -5.09 -9.69
N GLU A 92 10.21 -5.85 -8.65
CA GLU A 92 9.98 -7.30 -8.59
C GLU A 92 8.47 -7.68 -8.52
N LEU A 93 7.57 -6.72 -8.34
CA LEU A 93 6.12 -6.96 -8.44
C LEU A 93 5.63 -6.95 -9.90
N GLY A 94 6.54 -6.80 -10.87
CA GLY A 94 6.28 -6.91 -12.29
C GLY A 94 5.37 -5.82 -12.83
N TRP A 95 4.26 -6.20 -13.46
CA TRP A 95 3.36 -5.29 -14.15
C TRP A 95 1.89 -5.51 -13.78
N ARG A 96 1.07 -4.50 -14.09
CA ARG A 96 -0.40 -4.51 -13.96
C ARG A 96 -1.00 -4.06 -15.29
N ALA A 97 -2.10 -4.68 -15.67
CA ALA A 97 -2.91 -4.31 -16.83
C ALA A 97 -4.39 -4.28 -16.45
N TYR A 98 -5.16 -3.49 -17.17
CA TYR A 98 -6.59 -3.28 -16.93
C TYR A 98 -7.37 -3.62 -18.20
N GLY A 99 -8.34 -4.51 -18.10
CA GLY A 99 -9.13 -4.97 -19.23
C GLY A 99 -10.44 -5.61 -18.83
N LEU A 100 -11.28 -5.91 -19.80
CA LEU A 100 -12.58 -6.57 -19.59
C LEU A 100 -12.43 -8.10 -19.41
N GLU A 101 -11.32 -8.66 -19.90
CA GLU A 101 -11.06 -10.09 -19.79
C GLU A 101 -10.13 -10.35 -18.61
N ALA A 102 -10.52 -11.28 -17.74
CA ALA A 102 -9.64 -11.77 -16.69
C ALA A 102 -8.49 -12.55 -17.32
N ALA A 103 -7.25 -12.21 -16.97
CA ALA A 103 -6.10 -13.04 -17.32
C ALA A 103 -6.17 -14.38 -16.59
N GLN A 104 -5.58 -15.41 -17.21
CA GLN A 104 -5.37 -16.68 -16.51
C GLN A 104 -4.46 -16.46 -15.30
N ASP A 105 -4.69 -17.24 -14.24
CA ASP A 105 -3.80 -17.21 -13.07
C ASP A 105 -2.39 -17.68 -13.51
N PRO A 106 -1.38 -16.84 -13.39
CA PRO A 106 -0.02 -17.17 -13.78
C PRO A 106 0.68 -18.15 -12.82
N GLY A 107 0.01 -18.61 -11.75
CA GLY A 107 0.59 -19.47 -10.71
C GLY A 107 1.72 -18.80 -9.91
N ILE A 108 1.76 -17.49 -9.84
CA ILE A 108 2.78 -16.72 -9.12
C ILE A 108 2.44 -16.67 -7.63
N ASP A 109 3.41 -17.03 -6.80
CA ASP A 109 3.31 -16.83 -5.34
C ASP A 109 3.52 -15.36 -4.99
N TRP A 110 2.41 -14.60 -5.01
CA TRP A 110 2.41 -13.17 -4.70
C TRP A 110 2.77 -12.90 -3.24
N ASP A 111 2.42 -13.80 -2.32
CA ASP A 111 2.76 -13.67 -0.90
C ASP A 111 4.26 -13.82 -0.68
N ALA A 112 4.92 -14.75 -1.37
CA ALA A 112 6.37 -14.86 -1.33
C ALA A 112 7.06 -13.58 -1.81
N LEU A 113 6.57 -12.97 -2.90
CA LEU A 113 7.09 -11.68 -3.39
C LEU A 113 6.84 -10.54 -2.40
N ARG A 114 5.64 -10.47 -1.82
CA ARG A 114 5.31 -9.44 -0.82
C ARG A 114 6.20 -9.56 0.42
N VAL A 115 6.37 -10.77 0.93
CA VAL A 115 7.25 -11.05 2.08
C VAL A 115 8.69 -10.70 1.75
N ALA A 116 9.20 -11.10 0.57
CA ALA A 116 10.57 -10.82 0.15
C ALA A 116 10.89 -9.32 0.16
N HIS A 117 9.94 -8.49 -0.25
CA HIS A 117 10.11 -7.04 -0.40
C HIS A 117 9.37 -6.22 0.66
N CYS A 118 8.81 -6.87 1.68
CA CYS A 118 8.01 -6.25 2.76
C CYS A 118 6.92 -5.32 2.20
N VAL A 119 6.13 -5.82 1.25
CA VAL A 119 5.04 -5.08 0.61
C VAL A 119 3.72 -5.41 1.29
N PRO A 120 3.12 -4.49 2.04
CA PRO A 120 1.88 -4.74 2.75
C PRO A 120 0.68 -4.84 1.81
N GLU A 121 -0.37 -5.49 2.28
CA GLU A 121 -1.65 -5.63 1.59
C GLU A 121 -2.81 -5.15 2.46
N THR A 122 -3.78 -4.51 1.81
CA THR A 122 -5.03 -4.06 2.42
C THR A 122 -5.79 -5.24 3.02
N GLY A 123 -6.24 -5.08 4.26
CA GLY A 123 -6.98 -6.10 5.00
C GLY A 123 -6.08 -7.12 5.70
N ILE A 124 -4.76 -7.07 5.47
CA ILE A 124 -3.77 -7.93 6.15
C ILE A 124 -2.86 -7.06 7.04
N GLU A 125 -1.88 -6.40 6.47
CA GLU A 125 -0.98 -5.49 7.18
C GLU A 125 -1.51 -4.05 7.25
N LEU A 126 -2.41 -3.70 6.33
CA LEU A 126 -3.02 -2.38 6.24
C LEU A 126 -4.50 -2.43 6.64
N ILE A 127 -4.81 -1.96 7.84
CA ILE A 127 -6.17 -1.91 8.37
C ILE A 127 -6.68 -0.47 8.34
N SER A 128 -7.82 -0.25 7.67
CA SER A 128 -8.42 1.08 7.53
C SER A 128 -8.77 1.71 8.89
N GLY A 129 -8.37 2.95 9.09
CA GLY A 129 -8.49 3.69 10.36
C GLY A 129 -7.33 3.46 11.33
N GLU A 130 -6.41 2.53 11.01
CA GLU A 130 -5.29 2.18 11.88
C GLU A 130 -3.93 2.55 11.23
N GLY A 131 -2.85 2.50 12.01
CA GLY A 131 -1.50 2.68 11.52
C GLY A 131 -1.21 4.00 10.82
N TYR A 132 0.04 4.18 10.43
CA TYR A 132 0.53 5.33 9.66
C TYR A 132 1.30 4.84 8.44
N ILE A 133 1.17 5.52 7.31
CA ILE A 133 1.75 5.09 6.03
C ILE A 133 3.29 5.00 6.07
N LEU A 134 3.98 5.81 6.89
CA LEU A 134 5.43 5.71 7.03
C LEU A 134 5.84 4.45 7.79
N GLU A 135 5.08 4.03 8.81
CA GLU A 135 5.29 2.76 9.52
C GLU A 135 5.06 1.55 8.59
N ALA A 136 4.18 1.70 7.61
CA ALA A 136 3.91 0.69 6.58
C ALA A 136 4.86 0.74 5.37
N GLY A 137 5.89 1.60 5.40
CA GLY A 137 6.92 1.66 4.37
C GLY A 137 6.51 2.36 3.08
N PHE A 138 5.47 3.21 3.07
CA PHE A 138 4.98 3.90 1.86
C PHE A 138 6.03 4.79 1.19
N GLU A 139 6.99 5.30 1.93
CA GLU A 139 8.11 6.05 1.33
C GLU A 139 8.96 5.15 0.42
N ARG A 140 9.34 3.98 0.90
CA ARG A 140 10.07 2.96 0.15
C ARG A 140 9.27 2.39 -1.02
N LEU A 141 7.95 2.32 -0.85
CA LEU A 141 7.00 1.79 -1.85
C LEU A 141 6.51 2.87 -2.82
N ASN A 142 7.14 4.03 -2.87
CA ASN A 142 6.74 5.13 -3.74
C ASN A 142 5.27 5.59 -3.55
N GLY A 143 4.72 5.44 -2.34
CA GLY A 143 3.32 5.77 -2.02
C GLY A 143 3.14 7.15 -1.40
N VAL A 144 4.21 7.91 -1.16
CA VAL A 144 4.18 9.26 -0.59
C VAL A 144 5.22 10.16 -1.24
N ASN A 145 4.82 11.40 -1.53
CA ASN A 145 5.73 12.44 -2.00
C ASN A 145 5.79 13.59 -0.99
N HIS A 146 6.93 13.74 -0.33
CA HIS A 146 7.13 14.79 0.68
C HIS A 146 7.31 16.19 0.10
N ARG A 147 7.51 16.29 -1.22
CA ARG A 147 7.71 17.57 -1.94
C ARG A 147 6.46 18.07 -2.64
N LYS A 148 5.40 17.26 -2.67
CA LYS A 148 4.10 17.70 -3.22
C LYS A 148 3.43 18.72 -2.28
N GLY A 149 2.45 19.44 -2.80
CA GLY A 149 1.61 20.35 -2.01
C GLY A 149 0.76 19.64 -0.94
N CYS A 150 -0.09 20.39 -0.27
CA CYS A 150 -0.90 19.91 0.84
C CYS A 150 -1.83 18.76 0.47
N TYR A 151 -2.02 17.84 1.40
CA TYR A 151 -3.01 16.76 1.33
C TYR A 151 -3.56 16.42 2.73
N VAL A 152 -4.69 15.72 2.77
CA VAL A 152 -5.34 15.34 4.04
C VAL A 152 -4.40 14.44 4.85
N GLY A 153 -4.14 14.78 6.11
CA GLY A 153 -3.27 14.01 7.01
C GLY A 153 -1.76 14.28 6.86
N GLN A 154 -1.36 15.20 5.98
CA GLN A 154 0.04 15.51 5.71
C GLN A 154 0.82 15.98 6.95
N GLU A 155 0.21 16.76 7.83
CA GLU A 155 0.92 17.32 9.01
C GLU A 155 1.54 16.21 9.86
N VAL A 156 0.78 15.15 10.15
CA VAL A 156 1.27 14.02 10.94
C VAL A 156 2.36 13.26 10.18
N THR A 157 2.15 13.00 8.89
CA THR A 157 3.13 12.32 8.03
C THR A 157 4.44 13.10 7.96
N ALA A 158 4.39 14.41 7.74
CA ALA A 158 5.57 15.27 7.70
C ALA A 158 6.29 15.32 9.05
N ARG A 159 5.54 15.42 10.15
CA ARG A 159 6.11 15.38 11.50
C ARG A 159 6.83 14.07 11.80
N MET A 160 6.24 12.93 11.42
CA MET A 160 6.88 11.62 11.56
C MET A 160 8.18 11.54 10.74
N LYS A 161 8.20 12.08 9.52
CA LYS A 161 9.40 12.11 8.67
C LYS A 161 10.52 12.96 9.26
N HIS A 162 10.20 14.14 9.79
CA HIS A 162 11.22 15.15 10.14
C HIS A 162 11.62 15.18 11.62
N LYS A 163 10.76 14.72 12.52
CA LYS A 163 10.97 14.90 13.97
C LYS A 163 11.32 13.63 14.73
N THR A 164 11.13 12.45 14.14
CA THR A 164 11.28 11.19 14.87
C THR A 164 11.86 10.10 13.99
N GLU A 165 12.84 9.39 14.52
CA GLU A 165 13.13 8.04 14.06
C GLU A 165 11.88 7.17 14.33
N LEU A 166 11.46 6.38 13.33
CA LEU A 166 10.31 5.50 13.50
C LEU A 166 10.62 4.46 14.58
N ARG A 167 9.79 4.43 15.61
CA ARG A 167 9.94 3.47 16.71
C ARG A 167 9.30 2.12 16.44
N LYS A 168 8.50 2.03 15.38
CA LYS A 168 7.82 0.81 14.95
C LYS A 168 7.52 0.87 13.47
N GLY A 169 7.30 -0.29 12.86
CA GLY A 169 6.95 -0.38 11.44
C GLY A 169 6.97 -1.81 10.94
N LEU A 170 6.61 -1.96 9.67
CA LEU A 170 6.66 -3.24 8.97
C LEU A 170 8.09 -3.56 8.54
N VAL A 171 8.48 -4.80 8.81
CA VAL A 171 9.76 -5.39 8.41
C VAL A 171 9.55 -6.84 7.98
N THR A 172 10.47 -7.37 7.19
CA THR A 172 10.57 -8.81 6.97
C THR A 172 11.44 -9.41 8.06
N VAL A 173 10.97 -10.49 8.68
CA VAL A 173 11.67 -11.27 9.68
C VAL A 173 11.84 -12.72 9.22
N GLU A 174 12.89 -13.39 9.68
CA GLU A 174 13.03 -14.83 9.54
C GLU A 174 12.20 -15.53 10.61
N ILE A 175 11.60 -16.67 10.26
CA ILE A 175 10.78 -17.46 11.15
C ILE A 175 11.13 -18.94 11.04
N GLU A 176 11.05 -19.66 12.14
CA GLU A 176 11.08 -21.12 12.18
C GLU A 176 9.65 -21.64 12.35
N GLY A 177 9.21 -22.51 11.43
CA GLY A 177 7.83 -23.01 11.38
C GLY A 177 6.83 -22.00 10.83
N ALA A 178 5.58 -22.07 11.30
CA ALA A 178 4.49 -21.19 10.90
C ALA A 178 3.59 -20.87 12.09
N ALA A 179 2.97 -19.69 12.06
CA ALA A 179 2.01 -19.27 13.07
C ALA A 179 0.78 -18.63 12.40
N ALA A 180 -0.33 -18.53 13.12
CA ALA A 180 -1.49 -17.84 12.60
C ALA A 180 -1.19 -16.36 12.34
N GLN A 181 -1.78 -15.81 11.27
CA GLN A 181 -1.75 -14.37 11.01
C GLN A 181 -2.32 -13.61 12.22
N GLY A 182 -1.67 -12.51 12.61
CA GLY A 182 -2.05 -11.76 13.81
C GLY A 182 -1.42 -12.29 15.10
N THR A 183 -0.62 -13.36 15.05
CA THR A 183 0.09 -13.87 16.21
C THR A 183 1.00 -12.80 16.79
N GLN A 184 0.91 -12.63 18.12
CA GLN A 184 1.75 -11.69 18.85
C GLN A 184 3.19 -12.18 18.94
N ILE A 185 4.14 -11.33 18.56
CA ILE A 185 5.55 -11.56 18.75
C ILE A 185 5.93 -11.05 20.14
N THR A 186 6.59 -11.91 20.93
CA THR A 186 7.01 -11.57 22.27
C THR A 186 8.53 -11.67 22.44
N ALA A 187 9.10 -10.80 23.25
CA ALA A 187 10.47 -10.88 23.72
C ALA A 187 10.44 -10.73 25.25
N ASP A 188 11.02 -11.68 26.02
CA ASP A 188 10.98 -11.77 27.49
C ASP A 188 9.57 -11.62 28.07
N GLY A 189 8.60 -12.28 27.45
CA GLY A 189 7.20 -12.24 27.90
C GLY A 189 6.47 -10.93 27.62
N ARG A 190 7.08 -9.98 26.89
CA ARG A 190 6.47 -8.69 26.52
C ARG A 190 6.16 -8.66 25.04
N ALA A 191 5.00 -8.12 24.69
CA ALA A 191 4.63 -7.90 23.30
C ALA A 191 5.55 -6.87 22.62
N VAL A 192 6.22 -7.29 21.54
CA VAL A 192 7.10 -6.44 20.74
C VAL A 192 6.64 -6.28 19.30
N GLY A 193 5.63 -7.06 18.88
CA GLY A 193 5.12 -6.96 17.51
C GLY A 193 3.98 -7.92 17.20
N THR A 194 3.60 -7.96 15.93
CA THR A 194 2.56 -8.82 15.38
C THR A 194 3.04 -9.42 14.07
N LEU A 195 2.81 -10.72 13.88
CA LEU A 195 3.16 -11.47 12.68
C LEU A 195 2.00 -11.45 11.68
N TYR A 196 2.33 -11.30 10.40
CA TYR A 196 1.34 -11.26 9.32
C TYR A 196 1.64 -12.30 8.23
N THR A 197 1.69 -11.88 6.96
CA THR A 197 1.92 -12.77 5.82
C THR A 197 3.24 -13.51 5.94
N GLN A 198 3.24 -14.80 5.66
CA GLN A 198 4.38 -15.69 5.79
C GLN A 198 4.62 -16.45 4.48
N ALA A 199 5.87 -16.54 4.05
CA ALA A 199 6.30 -17.35 2.92
C ALA A 199 7.80 -17.67 3.00
N GLY A 200 8.19 -18.89 2.63
CA GLY A 200 9.59 -19.28 2.46
C GLY A 200 10.48 -19.07 3.70
N GLY A 201 9.98 -19.37 4.89
CA GLY A 201 10.74 -19.20 6.15
C GLY A 201 10.90 -17.74 6.58
N ARG A 202 10.13 -16.82 5.99
CA ARG A 202 10.10 -15.39 6.34
C ARG A 202 8.67 -14.92 6.52
N ALA A 203 8.51 -13.76 7.17
CA ALA A 203 7.21 -13.14 7.38
C ALA A 203 7.30 -11.61 7.36
N ILE A 204 6.20 -10.96 7.01
CA ILE A 204 5.99 -9.54 7.31
C ILE A 204 5.56 -9.44 8.77
N ALA A 205 6.23 -8.61 9.54
CA ALA A 205 5.89 -8.33 10.92
C ALA A 205 5.84 -6.82 11.19
N HIS A 206 4.91 -6.40 12.02
CA HIS A 206 4.91 -5.05 12.58
C HIS A 206 5.65 -5.10 13.91
N LEU A 207 6.84 -4.53 13.97
CA LEU A 207 7.70 -4.55 15.16
C LEU A 207 7.83 -3.18 15.82
N ARG A 208 8.00 -3.19 17.12
CA ARG A 208 8.47 -2.06 17.93
C ARG A 208 10.00 -2.11 17.99
N PHE A 209 10.65 -1.26 17.20
CA PHE A 209 12.11 -1.22 17.08
C PHE A 209 12.84 -0.88 18.39
N ASP A 210 12.20 -0.01 19.20
CA ASP A 210 12.70 0.34 20.53
C ASP A 210 12.76 -0.84 21.51
N LYS A 211 12.00 -1.90 21.25
CA LYS A 211 11.93 -3.09 22.10
C LYS A 211 12.55 -4.34 21.47
N ALA A 212 12.75 -4.33 20.16
CA ALA A 212 13.30 -5.47 19.41
C ALA A 212 14.82 -5.38 19.22
N ARG A 213 15.42 -4.17 19.31
CA ARG A 213 16.87 -3.93 19.05
C ARG A 213 17.81 -4.32 20.20
N ASP A 214 17.32 -4.64 21.37
CA ASP A 214 18.19 -4.86 22.54
C ASP A 214 18.67 -6.32 22.67
N ARG A 215 18.69 -7.09 21.57
CA ARG A 215 19.06 -8.50 21.66
C ARG A 215 19.75 -9.02 20.40
N GLU A 216 21.02 -9.04 20.48
CA GLU A 216 21.87 -10.05 19.87
C GLU A 216 21.99 -11.27 20.80
#